data_2376b0c131da913785aedd0508db99b6
#
_entry.id   2376b0c131da913785aedd0508db99b6
#
_cell.length_a   1.000
_cell.length_b   1.000
_cell.length_c   1.000
_cell.angle_alpha   90.00
_cell.angle_beta   90.00
_cell.angle_gamma   90.00
#
_symmetry.space_group_name_H-M   'P 1'
#
loop_
_entity.id
_entity.type
_entity.pdbx_description
1 polymer ?
#
loop_
_entity_poly.entity_id
_entity_poly.type
_entity_poly.pdbx_seq_one_letter_code
_entity_poly.pdbx_strand_id
1 'polypeptide(L)'
;MDFIFIKSSKAGKEDYGSIYARVRTGKANMKVVTGFTIKQLEWEKYRSLQYTSSALMSSIGIKYGQFAQVLARIKAAFEADGFNPKEAKNIIESVKHDVLNGMMQIVEVKPKGKMLFEDFLTSYIEDMETGRRTKKGRTVKVSPAYIKSLRIIQKQILNYQKETHRKLG
;
A
#
# COMPACT_ATOMS: atom_id res chain seq x y z
N MET A 1 9.70 10.52 13.25
CA MET A 1 8.96 9.23 13.38
C MET A 1 9.91 8.12 13.74
N ASP A 2 9.48 7.12 14.54
CA ASP A 2 10.25 5.93 14.90
C ASP A 2 9.38 4.66 14.87
N PHE A 3 10.04 3.48 14.88
CA PHE A 3 9.35 2.20 15.00
C PHE A 3 9.62 1.59 16.37
N ILE A 4 8.56 1.02 16.96
CA ILE A 4 8.63 0.40 18.27
C ILE A 4 8.08 -1.03 18.21
N PHE A 5 8.69 -1.91 19.00
CA PHE A 5 8.22 -3.26 19.24
C PHE A 5 7.36 -3.29 20.51
N ILE A 6 6.17 -3.85 20.40
CA ILE A 6 5.28 -4.07 21.56
C ILE A 6 5.09 -5.57 21.70
N LYS A 7 5.55 -6.10 22.81
CA LYS A 7 5.52 -7.53 23.13
C LYS A 7 4.07 -8.04 23.19
N SER A 8 3.84 -9.26 22.71
CA SER A 8 2.54 -9.92 22.78
C SER A 8 2.25 -10.33 24.24
N SER A 9 0.99 -10.11 24.65
CA SER A 9 0.50 -10.61 25.94
C SER A 9 -0.18 -11.98 25.83
N LYS A 10 -0.22 -12.59 24.64
CA LYS A 10 -0.88 -13.89 24.41
C LYS A 10 0.01 -15.03 24.90
N ALA A 11 -0.60 -15.94 25.66
CA ALA A 11 0.09 -17.16 26.11
C ALA A 11 0.63 -17.96 24.91
N GLY A 12 1.85 -18.49 25.03
CA GLY A 12 2.55 -19.21 23.98
C GLY A 12 3.15 -18.34 22.87
N LYS A 13 3.09 -17.00 23.00
CA LYS A 13 3.68 -16.02 22.08
C LYS A 13 4.50 -14.94 22.80
N GLU A 14 5.07 -15.30 23.95
CA GLU A 14 5.81 -14.36 24.80
C GLU A 14 7.04 -13.76 24.10
N ASP A 15 7.62 -14.51 23.13
CA ASP A 15 8.76 -14.03 22.34
C ASP A 15 8.37 -13.19 21.12
N TYR A 16 7.06 -13.07 20.82
CA TYR A 16 6.58 -12.32 19.69
C TYR A 16 6.06 -10.95 20.11
N GLY A 17 6.11 -10.01 19.19
CA GLY A 17 5.53 -8.69 19.34
C GLY A 17 5.21 -8.06 18.01
N SER A 18 4.35 -7.04 18.04
CA SER A 18 3.95 -6.28 16.88
C SER A 18 4.79 -5.02 16.73
N ILE A 19 5.13 -4.68 15.48
CA ILE A 19 5.83 -3.45 15.14
C ILE A 19 4.80 -2.34 14.92
N TYR A 20 5.02 -1.21 15.57
CA TYR A 20 4.21 0.00 15.43
C TYR A 20 5.05 1.14 14.88
N ALA A 21 4.48 1.89 13.95
CA ALA A 21 4.96 3.22 13.59
C ALA A 21 4.48 4.20 14.67
N ARG A 22 5.41 4.90 15.31
CA ARG A 22 5.12 5.91 16.33
C ARG A 22 5.45 7.29 15.78
N VAL A 23 4.43 8.13 15.70
CA VAL A 23 4.55 9.51 15.28
C VAL A 23 4.30 10.43 16.47
N ARG A 24 5.25 11.33 16.75
CA ARG A 24 5.14 12.34 17.80
C ARG A 24 4.91 13.69 17.14
N THR A 25 3.78 14.32 17.44
CA THR A 25 3.41 15.64 16.94
C THR A 25 3.07 16.53 18.12
N GLY A 26 4.00 17.37 18.57
CA GLY A 26 3.82 18.17 19.78
C GLY A 26 3.54 17.29 21.00
N LYS A 27 2.35 17.46 21.62
CA LYS A 27 1.91 16.67 22.78
C LYS A 27 1.27 15.32 22.40
N ALA A 28 0.95 15.10 21.15
CA ALA A 28 0.31 13.87 20.69
C ALA A 28 1.34 12.77 20.38
N ASN A 29 1.06 11.55 20.85
CA ASN A 29 1.87 10.35 20.58
C ASN A 29 0.94 9.30 19.97
N MET A 30 0.97 9.24 18.64
CA MET A 30 0.12 8.31 17.89
C MET A 30 0.91 7.05 17.49
N LYS A 31 0.23 5.90 17.54
CA LYS A 31 0.80 4.60 17.19
C LYS A 31 -0.09 3.94 16.14
N VAL A 32 0.50 3.46 15.05
CA VAL A 32 -0.19 2.70 14.01
C VAL A 32 0.50 1.36 13.83
N VAL A 33 -0.26 0.27 13.82
CA VAL A 33 0.29 -1.06 13.62
C VAL A 33 0.77 -1.21 12.16
N THR A 34 1.99 -1.74 11.98
CA THR A 34 2.54 -1.98 10.63
C THR A 34 2.07 -3.31 10.03
N GLY A 35 1.36 -4.14 10.83
CA GLY A 35 0.96 -5.48 10.42
C GLY A 35 2.07 -6.53 10.47
N PHE A 36 3.26 -6.19 10.97
CA PHE A 36 4.32 -7.16 11.23
C PHE A 36 4.27 -7.65 12.68
N THR A 37 4.24 -8.97 12.84
CA THR A 37 4.40 -9.64 14.14
C THR A 37 5.63 -10.53 14.04
N ILE A 38 6.68 -10.18 14.76
CA ILE A 38 7.99 -10.83 14.68
C ILE A 38 8.50 -11.25 16.05
N LYS A 39 9.52 -12.11 16.08
CA LYS A 39 10.21 -12.46 17.32
C LYS A 39 11.04 -11.29 17.84
N GLN A 40 11.11 -11.15 19.16
CA GLN A 40 11.91 -10.11 19.81
C GLN A 40 13.38 -10.16 19.37
N LEU A 41 13.97 -11.36 19.27
CA LEU A 41 15.35 -11.54 18.82
C LEU A 41 15.58 -11.02 17.39
N GLU A 42 14.60 -11.20 16.49
CA GLU A 42 14.70 -10.68 15.12
C GLU A 42 14.63 -9.16 15.08
N TRP A 43 13.80 -8.59 15.94
CA TRP A 43 13.74 -7.14 16.10
C TRP A 43 15.04 -6.55 16.65
N GLU A 44 15.64 -7.20 17.65
CA GLU A 44 16.92 -6.79 18.24
C GLU A 44 18.06 -6.87 17.20
N LYS A 45 18.14 -7.95 16.43
CA LYS A 45 19.08 -8.08 15.30
C LYS A 45 18.90 -6.98 14.27
N TYR A 46 17.65 -6.66 13.90
CA TYR A 46 17.35 -5.57 13.00
C TYR A 46 17.84 -4.23 13.55
N ARG A 47 17.53 -3.91 14.79
CA ARG A 47 17.92 -2.64 15.43
C ARG A 47 19.43 -2.47 15.61
N SER A 48 20.13 -3.56 15.93
CA SER A 48 21.59 -3.54 16.10
C SER A 48 22.34 -3.68 14.77
N LEU A 49 21.63 -3.74 13.63
CA LEU A 49 22.22 -3.97 12.30
C LEU A 49 23.02 -5.29 12.20
N GLN A 50 22.73 -6.26 13.07
CA GLN A 50 23.38 -7.57 13.09
C GLN A 50 22.66 -8.58 12.20
N TYR A 51 22.46 -8.22 10.94
CA TYR A 51 21.81 -9.08 9.95
C TYR A 51 22.43 -8.89 8.57
N THR A 52 22.34 -9.91 7.73
CA THR A 52 22.59 -9.78 6.30
C THR A 52 21.25 -9.49 5.60
N SER A 53 21.26 -8.60 4.59
CA SER A 53 20.03 -8.23 3.86
C SER A 53 19.33 -9.44 3.24
N SER A 54 20.06 -10.49 2.89
CA SER A 54 19.55 -11.74 2.31
C SER A 54 19.02 -12.73 3.35
N ALA A 55 19.35 -12.56 4.65
CA ALA A 55 18.89 -13.45 5.71
C ALA A 55 17.37 -13.39 5.84
N LEU A 56 16.76 -14.58 6.02
CA LEU A 56 15.32 -14.73 6.20
C LEU A 56 14.92 -14.47 7.65
N MET A 57 13.87 -13.69 7.84
CA MET A 57 13.18 -13.56 9.13
C MET A 57 12.17 -14.70 9.25
N SER A 58 12.45 -15.65 10.14
CA SER A 58 11.66 -16.89 10.27
C SER A 58 10.23 -16.66 10.72
N SER A 59 9.97 -15.57 11.45
CA SER A 59 8.63 -15.25 11.96
C SER A 59 7.65 -14.77 10.90
N ILE A 60 8.12 -14.16 9.80
CA ILE A 60 7.28 -13.56 8.77
C ILE A 60 7.64 -13.98 7.33
N GLY A 61 8.65 -14.84 7.16
CA GLY A 61 9.00 -15.39 5.85
C GLY A 61 9.55 -14.40 4.83
N ILE A 62 10.03 -13.23 5.24
CA ILE A 62 10.64 -12.22 4.36
C ILE A 62 12.11 -11.99 4.71
N LYS A 63 12.87 -11.44 3.76
CA LYS A 63 14.28 -11.10 4.01
C LYS A 63 14.40 -9.83 4.85
N TYR A 64 15.44 -9.73 5.68
CA TYR A 64 15.72 -8.52 6.46
C TYR A 64 15.84 -7.27 5.58
N GLY A 65 16.41 -7.38 4.39
CA GLY A 65 16.49 -6.28 3.44
C GLY A 65 15.11 -5.77 2.99
N GLN A 66 14.17 -6.68 2.71
CA GLN A 66 12.79 -6.32 2.37
C GLN A 66 12.07 -5.68 3.55
N PHE A 67 12.21 -6.24 4.75
CA PHE A 67 11.66 -5.67 5.98
C PHE A 67 12.18 -4.25 6.22
N ALA A 68 13.50 -4.04 6.14
CA ALA A 68 14.13 -2.74 6.28
C ALA A 68 13.61 -1.73 5.24
N GLN A 69 13.46 -2.16 3.98
CA GLN A 69 12.94 -1.34 2.89
C GLN A 69 11.48 -0.93 3.14
N VAL A 70 10.62 -1.85 3.61
CA VAL A 70 9.23 -1.51 3.97
C VAL A 70 9.21 -0.43 5.06
N LEU A 71 9.96 -0.62 6.14
CA LEU A 71 9.98 0.36 7.24
C LEU A 71 10.52 1.72 6.78
N ALA A 72 11.59 1.74 5.97
CA ALA A 72 12.13 2.98 5.43
C ALA A 72 11.12 3.73 4.55
N ARG A 73 10.38 3.02 3.68
CA ARG A 73 9.34 3.62 2.82
C ARG A 73 8.13 4.12 3.61
N ILE A 74 7.67 3.37 4.63
CA ILE A 74 6.62 3.85 5.54
C ILE A 74 7.04 5.16 6.21
N LYS A 75 8.29 5.21 6.69
CA LYS A 75 8.83 6.42 7.30
C LYS A 75 8.84 7.59 6.32
N ALA A 76 9.36 7.38 5.11
CA ALA A 76 9.42 8.40 4.06
C ALA A 76 8.03 8.91 3.65
N ALA A 77 7.05 8.02 3.49
CA ALA A 77 5.68 8.39 3.15
C ALA A 77 5.02 9.28 4.24
N PHE A 78 5.21 8.95 5.52
CA PHE A 78 4.67 9.76 6.61
C PHE A 78 5.41 11.08 6.82
N GLU A 79 6.67 11.18 6.41
CA GLU A 79 7.43 12.42 6.47
C GLU A 79 7.12 13.36 5.30
N ALA A 80 6.79 12.81 4.11
CA ALA A 80 6.47 13.60 2.92
C ALA A 80 5.04 14.17 2.93
N ASP A 81 4.05 13.34 3.25
CA ASP A 81 2.62 13.71 3.13
C ASP A 81 2.03 14.25 4.44
N GLY A 82 2.82 14.28 5.50
CA GLY A 82 2.31 14.49 6.86
C GLY A 82 1.55 13.25 7.36
N PHE A 83 1.48 13.10 8.67
CA PHE A 83 0.80 11.96 9.26
C PHE A 83 -0.71 12.18 9.38
N ASN A 84 -1.50 11.43 8.59
CA ASN A 84 -2.95 11.35 8.73
C ASN A 84 -3.34 9.97 9.29
N PRO A 85 -3.87 9.87 10.53
CA PRO A 85 -4.24 8.59 11.14
C PRO A 85 -5.25 7.77 10.34
N LYS A 86 -6.17 8.43 9.61
CA LYS A 86 -7.21 7.77 8.81
C LYS A 86 -6.64 7.08 7.56
N GLU A 87 -5.57 7.62 7.01
CA GLU A 87 -4.91 7.11 5.80
C GLU A 87 -3.70 6.22 6.12
N ALA A 88 -3.17 6.30 7.33
CA ALA A 88 -1.94 5.62 7.72
C ALA A 88 -1.97 4.11 7.46
N LYS A 89 -3.10 3.45 7.72
CA LYS A 89 -3.24 2.02 7.46
C LYS A 89 -3.14 1.71 5.96
N ASN A 90 -3.80 2.48 5.12
CA ASN A 90 -3.78 2.27 3.66
C ASN A 90 -2.37 2.51 3.09
N ILE A 91 -1.67 3.53 3.58
CA ILE A 91 -0.27 3.81 3.20
C ILE A 91 0.63 2.62 3.57
N ILE A 92 0.52 2.10 4.79
CA ILE A 92 1.29 0.94 5.24
C ILE A 92 1.02 -0.30 4.36
N GLU A 93 -0.25 -0.61 4.09
CA GLU A 93 -0.62 -1.77 3.27
C GLU A 93 -0.12 -1.61 1.82
N SER A 94 -0.24 -0.42 1.22
CA SER A 94 0.29 -0.13 -0.11
C SER A 94 1.81 -0.33 -0.17
N VAL A 95 2.55 0.26 0.77
CA VAL A 95 4.01 0.13 0.82
C VAL A 95 4.44 -1.32 1.01
N LYS A 96 3.75 -2.09 1.87
CA LYS A 96 4.03 -3.52 2.05
C LYS A 96 3.82 -4.30 0.76
N HIS A 97 2.68 -4.08 0.12
CA HIS A 97 2.34 -4.73 -1.14
C HIS A 97 3.42 -4.48 -2.21
N ASP A 98 3.84 -3.22 -2.38
CA ASP A 98 4.81 -2.83 -3.40
C ASP A 98 6.19 -3.45 -3.18
N VAL A 99 6.66 -3.49 -1.93
CA VAL A 99 7.98 -4.04 -1.61
C VAL A 99 7.98 -5.57 -1.63
N LEU A 100 6.93 -6.20 -1.09
CA LEU A 100 6.91 -7.66 -0.92
C LEU A 100 6.56 -8.40 -2.20
N ASN A 101 5.76 -7.80 -3.08
CA ASN A 101 5.39 -8.40 -4.37
C ASN A 101 6.37 -8.07 -5.50
N GLY A 102 7.50 -7.41 -5.20
CA GLY A 102 8.53 -7.10 -6.20
C GLY A 102 8.07 -6.10 -7.27
N MET A 103 6.95 -5.44 -7.09
CA MET A 103 6.52 -4.36 -7.95
C MET A 103 7.36 -3.12 -7.65
N MET A 104 8.59 -3.10 -8.14
CA MET A 104 9.32 -1.87 -8.39
C MET A 104 8.70 -1.18 -9.62
N GLN A 105 7.46 -0.80 -9.56
CA GLN A 105 7.05 0.39 -10.26
C GLN A 105 7.49 1.55 -9.37
N ILE A 106 8.39 2.35 -9.91
CA ILE A 106 8.59 3.72 -9.47
C ILE A 106 7.18 4.33 -9.52
N VAL A 107 6.48 4.34 -8.39
CA VAL A 107 5.30 5.17 -8.26
C VAL A 107 5.87 6.58 -8.23
N GLU A 108 5.96 7.19 -9.40
CA GLU A 108 5.88 8.64 -9.45
C GLU A 108 4.63 8.97 -8.64
N VAL A 109 4.82 9.55 -7.47
CA VAL A 109 3.76 10.18 -6.71
C VAL A 109 3.33 11.35 -7.59
N LYS A 110 2.44 11.05 -8.54
CA LYS A 110 1.73 12.11 -9.24
C LYS A 110 0.99 12.87 -8.14
N PRO A 111 1.21 14.18 -8.03
CA PRO A 111 0.42 14.98 -7.09
C PRO A 111 -1.05 14.62 -7.36
N LYS A 112 -1.84 14.47 -6.32
CA LYS A 112 -3.30 14.23 -6.40
C LYS A 112 -3.98 15.41 -7.11
N GLY A 113 -3.71 15.57 -8.39
CA GLY A 113 -4.54 16.31 -9.31
C GLY A 113 -5.86 15.54 -9.40
N LYS A 114 -6.98 16.23 -9.39
CA LYS A 114 -8.28 15.63 -9.64
C LYS A 114 -8.15 14.77 -10.91
N MET A 115 -8.20 13.45 -10.76
CA MET A 115 -8.18 12.54 -11.90
C MET A 115 -9.43 12.86 -12.72
N LEU A 116 -9.26 13.24 -13.98
CA LEU A 116 -10.39 13.48 -14.86
C LEU A 116 -11.16 12.17 -15.00
N PHE A 117 -12.47 12.25 -15.09
CA PHE A 117 -13.33 11.07 -15.17
C PHE A 117 -12.97 10.18 -16.36
N GLU A 118 -12.50 10.76 -17.48
CA GLU A 118 -12.04 10.00 -18.65
C GLU A 118 -10.78 9.16 -18.36
N ASP A 119 -9.82 9.72 -17.62
CA ASP A 119 -8.59 9.00 -17.22
C ASP A 119 -8.93 7.85 -16.26
N PHE A 120 -9.86 8.11 -15.32
CA PHE A 120 -10.38 7.08 -14.44
C PHE A 120 -11.05 5.94 -15.23
N LEU A 121 -11.93 6.29 -16.18
CA LEU A 121 -12.68 5.31 -16.96
C LEU A 121 -11.75 4.49 -17.88
N THR A 122 -10.75 5.12 -18.46
CA THR A 122 -9.72 4.46 -19.28
C THR A 122 -8.95 3.45 -18.45
N SER A 123 -8.39 3.88 -17.32
CA SER A 123 -7.67 3.01 -16.39
C SER A 123 -8.55 1.86 -15.85
N TYR A 124 -9.82 2.14 -15.58
CA TYR A 124 -10.79 1.14 -15.12
C TYR A 124 -11.04 0.04 -16.17
N ILE A 125 -11.19 0.42 -17.44
CA ILE A 125 -11.40 -0.52 -18.55
C ILE A 125 -10.15 -1.38 -18.76
N GLU A 126 -8.95 -0.77 -18.75
CA GLU A 126 -7.68 -1.47 -18.88
C GLU A 126 -7.45 -2.49 -17.76
N ASP A 127 -7.78 -2.13 -16.53
CA ASP A 127 -7.69 -3.03 -15.38
C ASP A 127 -8.63 -4.24 -15.51
N MET A 128 -9.82 -4.02 -16.10
CA MET A 128 -10.77 -5.10 -16.39
C MET A 128 -10.28 -6.02 -17.51
N GLU A 129 -9.69 -5.46 -18.57
CA GLU A 129 -9.16 -6.22 -19.72
C GLU A 129 -7.95 -7.05 -19.32
N THR A 130 -7.07 -6.49 -18.52
CA THR A 130 -5.85 -7.18 -18.02
C THR A 130 -6.13 -8.14 -16.87
N GLY A 131 -7.38 -8.16 -16.35
CA GLY A 131 -7.75 -9.00 -15.21
C GLY A 131 -7.18 -8.52 -13.86
N ARG A 132 -6.62 -7.31 -13.82
CA ARG A 132 -6.17 -6.67 -12.56
C ARG A 132 -7.32 -6.32 -11.63
N ARG A 133 -8.51 -6.07 -12.17
CA ARG A 133 -9.74 -5.93 -11.39
C ARG A 133 -10.66 -7.13 -11.61
N THR A 134 -10.95 -7.82 -10.52
CA THR A 134 -11.98 -8.85 -10.46
C THR A 134 -13.20 -8.34 -9.71
N LYS A 135 -14.39 -8.86 -10.02
CA LYS A 135 -15.57 -8.60 -9.21
C LYS A 135 -15.30 -9.03 -7.76
N LYS A 136 -15.61 -8.17 -6.78
CA LYS A 136 -15.44 -8.45 -5.35
C LYS A 136 -15.86 -9.89 -5.01
N GLY A 137 -14.89 -10.72 -4.57
CA GLY A 137 -15.16 -12.10 -4.14
C GLY A 137 -15.22 -13.19 -5.24
N ARG A 138 -14.89 -12.88 -6.49
CA ARG A 138 -14.85 -13.89 -7.57
C ARG A 138 -13.60 -13.72 -8.43
N THR A 139 -12.88 -14.80 -8.62
CA THR A 139 -11.72 -14.92 -9.57
C THR A 139 -12.16 -14.99 -11.04
N VAL A 140 -13.39 -14.60 -11.36
CA VAL A 140 -13.95 -14.71 -12.70
C VAL A 140 -13.58 -13.46 -13.50
N LYS A 141 -12.93 -13.66 -14.64
CA LYS A 141 -12.68 -12.62 -15.64
C LYS A 141 -14.00 -11.95 -16.02
N VAL A 142 -13.95 -10.64 -16.18
CA VAL A 142 -15.11 -9.86 -16.64
C VAL A 142 -15.47 -10.29 -18.08
N SER A 143 -16.77 -10.41 -18.39
CA SER A 143 -17.18 -10.84 -19.71
C SER A 143 -16.80 -9.82 -20.79
N PRO A 144 -16.37 -10.26 -21.99
CA PRO A 144 -16.06 -9.35 -23.10
C PRO A 144 -17.20 -8.43 -23.48
N ALA A 145 -18.44 -8.87 -23.33
CA ALA A 145 -19.63 -8.07 -23.60
C ALA A 145 -19.74 -6.87 -22.65
N TYR A 146 -19.42 -7.05 -21.37
CA TYR A 146 -19.41 -5.96 -20.40
C TYR A 146 -18.32 -4.91 -20.70
N ILE A 147 -17.11 -5.38 -21.09
CA ILE A 147 -16.01 -4.48 -21.49
C ILE A 147 -16.42 -3.69 -22.73
N LYS A 148 -17.06 -4.33 -23.72
CA LYS A 148 -17.57 -3.65 -24.90
C LYS A 148 -18.59 -2.55 -24.55
N SER A 149 -19.49 -2.81 -23.62
CA SER A 149 -20.46 -1.81 -23.13
C SER A 149 -19.77 -0.60 -22.46
N LEU A 150 -18.73 -0.86 -21.66
CA LEU A 150 -17.95 0.23 -21.03
C LEU A 150 -17.23 1.10 -22.07
N ARG A 151 -16.69 0.51 -23.14
CA ARG A 151 -16.04 1.25 -24.23
C ARG A 151 -17.05 2.11 -25.02
N ILE A 152 -18.30 1.65 -25.17
CA ILE A 152 -19.37 2.43 -25.80
C ILE A 152 -19.67 3.67 -24.92
N ILE A 153 -19.83 3.47 -23.61
CA ILE A 153 -20.07 4.57 -22.67
C ILE A 153 -18.90 5.56 -22.69
N GLN A 154 -17.66 5.08 -22.68
CA GLN A 154 -16.47 5.94 -22.80
C GLN A 154 -16.51 6.81 -24.04
N LYS A 155 -16.84 6.21 -25.20
CA LYS A 155 -16.95 6.94 -26.46
C LYS A 155 -18.04 8.01 -26.43
N GLN A 156 -19.20 7.71 -25.82
CA GLN A 156 -20.29 8.68 -25.67
C GLN A 156 -19.89 9.87 -24.80
N ILE A 157 -19.17 9.60 -23.69
CA ILE A 157 -18.67 10.65 -22.78
C ILE A 157 -17.66 11.54 -23.52
N LEU A 158 -16.71 10.97 -24.25
CA LEU A 158 -15.72 11.72 -25.01
C LEU A 158 -16.39 12.60 -26.11
N ASN A 159 -17.41 12.09 -26.78
CA ASN A 159 -18.18 12.86 -27.75
C ASN A 159 -18.92 14.03 -27.08
N TYR A 160 -19.59 13.77 -25.96
CA TYR A 160 -20.27 14.82 -25.20
C TYR A 160 -19.30 15.92 -24.75
N GLN A 161 -18.13 15.57 -24.27
CA GLN A 161 -17.09 16.52 -23.85
C GLN A 161 -16.59 17.37 -25.03
N LYS A 162 -16.44 16.76 -26.21
CA LYS A 162 -16.06 17.47 -27.44
C LYS A 162 -17.13 18.48 -27.88
N GLU A 163 -18.40 18.07 -27.84
CA GLU A 163 -19.54 18.90 -28.26
C GLU A 163 -19.80 20.05 -27.28
N THR A 164 -19.66 19.82 -26.00
CA THR A 164 -19.98 20.82 -24.97
C THR A 164 -18.79 21.63 -24.49
N HIS A 165 -17.56 21.29 -24.92
CA HIS A 165 -16.29 21.87 -24.42
C HIS A 165 -16.14 21.79 -22.87
N ARG A 166 -16.88 20.90 -22.21
CA ARG A 166 -16.85 20.70 -20.77
C ARG A 166 -16.12 19.41 -20.44
N LYS A 167 -15.12 19.52 -19.56
CA LYS A 167 -14.45 18.34 -18.96
C LYS A 167 -15.23 17.92 -17.72
N LEU A 168 -15.54 16.62 -17.64
CA LEU A 168 -16.12 16.02 -16.43
C LEU A 168 -14.95 15.76 -15.45
N GLY A 169 -14.99 16.41 -14.30
CA GLY A 169 -13.99 16.31 -13.24
C GLY A 169 -14.57 15.78 -11.94
#